data_e750a7127b10dd9376e749c05348382a
#
_entry.id   e750a7127b10dd9376e749c05348382a
#
_cell.length_a   1.000
_cell.length_b   1.000
_cell.length_c   1.000
_cell.angle_alpha   90.00
_cell.angle_beta   90.00
_cell.angle_gamma   90.00
#
_symmetry.space_group_name_H-M   'P 1'
#
loop_
_entity.id
_entity.type
_entity.pdbx_description
1 polymer ?
#
loop_
_entity_poly.entity_id
_entity_poly.type
_entity_poly.pdbx_seq_one_letter_code
_entity_poly.pdbx_strand_id
1 'polypeptide(L)'
;LAQDKTIRRLAQGLYDYPRVHKKLGVLAPNPDDVAAVLAAKTGSRVQISGARAANLMGLSDQVPAQLVYLTDGPGHRVKIGAQTIQLKPARPSRFPGAGTPAGLALQAIRAVGPNTNKDLVVRQLSRALSARDRTQLAKLIKHAPAWSHEIIRRLNEA
;
A
#
# COMPACT_ATOMS: atom_id res chain seq x y z
N LEU A 1 -6.66 30.44 2.28
CA LEU A 1 -6.68 29.01 2.50
C LEU A 1 -5.31 28.49 2.89
N ALA A 2 -4.31 28.53 1.97
CA ALA A 2 -2.94 28.15 2.34
C ALA A 2 -2.30 29.14 3.35
N GLN A 3 -2.87 30.31 3.48
CA GLN A 3 -2.46 31.29 4.45
C GLN A 3 -3.06 31.03 5.83
N ASP A 4 -4.13 30.26 5.90
CA ASP A 4 -4.68 29.80 7.15
C ASP A 4 -3.72 28.77 7.76
N LYS A 5 -3.37 28.95 9.03
CA LYS A 5 -2.44 28.09 9.74
C LYS A 5 -2.92 26.64 9.89
N THR A 6 -4.20 26.37 9.58
CA THR A 6 -4.76 25.02 9.64
C THR A 6 -4.47 24.18 8.40
N ILE A 7 -4.01 24.82 7.31
CA ILE A 7 -3.72 24.14 6.03
C ILE A 7 -2.28 24.39 5.65
N ARG A 8 -1.57 23.33 5.26
CA ARG A 8 -0.22 23.47 4.71
C ARG A 8 -0.15 22.94 3.29
N ARG A 9 0.70 23.56 2.48
CA ARG A 9 0.97 23.14 1.12
C ARG A 9 2.05 22.06 1.10
N LEU A 10 1.76 20.90 0.51
CA LEU A 10 2.72 19.80 0.36
C LEU A 10 3.43 19.86 -0.99
N ALA A 11 2.70 20.24 -2.04
CA ALA A 11 3.19 20.41 -3.39
C ALA A 11 2.20 21.29 -4.13
N GLN A 12 2.48 21.64 -5.38
CA GLN A 12 1.56 22.45 -6.18
C GLN A 12 0.19 21.78 -6.28
N GLY A 13 -0.85 22.47 -5.80
CA GLY A 13 -2.22 21.95 -5.80
C GLY A 13 -2.51 20.86 -4.78
N LEU A 14 -1.60 20.61 -3.85
CA LEU A 14 -1.76 19.59 -2.81
C LEU A 14 -1.61 20.21 -1.43
N TYR A 15 -2.68 20.16 -0.64
CA TYR A 15 -2.75 20.75 0.70
C TYR A 15 -3.11 19.73 1.74
N ASP A 16 -2.71 19.97 2.96
CA ASP A 16 -2.94 19.09 4.10
C ASP A 16 -3.34 19.89 5.32
N TYR A 17 -4.20 19.32 6.16
CA TYR A 17 -4.48 19.83 7.49
C TYR A 17 -3.52 19.15 8.47
N PRO A 18 -2.50 19.87 9.00
CA PRO A 18 -1.53 19.23 9.87
C PRO A 18 -2.19 18.65 11.11
N ARG A 19 -1.81 17.41 11.44
CA ARG A 19 -2.18 16.79 12.70
C ARG A 19 -1.17 17.18 13.75
N VAL A 20 -1.65 17.47 14.95
CA VAL A 20 -0.80 17.89 16.07
C VAL A 20 -0.91 16.87 17.19
N HIS A 21 0.25 16.39 17.64
CA HIS A 21 0.37 15.54 18.82
C HIS A 21 0.95 16.35 19.98
N LYS A 22 0.37 16.23 21.18
CA LYS A 22 0.78 17.03 22.34
C LYS A 22 2.27 16.93 22.66
N LYS A 23 2.87 15.75 22.45
CA LYS A 23 4.30 15.50 22.75
C LYS A 23 5.20 15.60 21.50
N LEU A 24 4.66 15.30 20.31
CA LEU A 24 5.43 15.20 19.08
C LEU A 24 5.28 16.40 18.16
N GLY A 25 4.34 17.31 18.44
CA GLY A 25 4.09 18.47 17.60
C GLY A 25 3.30 18.10 16.33
N VAL A 26 3.58 18.82 15.25
CA VAL A 26 2.91 18.63 13.96
C VAL A 26 3.36 17.30 13.32
N LEU A 27 2.42 16.43 13.01
CA LEU A 27 2.71 15.14 12.39
C LEU A 27 2.82 15.26 10.88
N ALA A 28 3.64 14.41 10.27
CA ALA A 28 3.72 14.27 8.83
C ALA A 28 2.39 13.72 8.28
N PRO A 29 1.98 14.09 7.04
CA PRO A 29 0.78 13.53 6.44
C PRO A 29 0.95 12.02 6.20
N ASN A 30 -0.16 11.29 6.24
CA ASN A 30 -0.16 9.87 5.91
C ASN A 30 0.11 9.72 4.41
N PRO A 31 1.18 8.99 4.02
CA PRO A 31 1.52 8.86 2.61
C PRO A 31 0.43 8.16 1.77
N ASP A 32 -0.31 7.25 2.37
CA ASP A 32 -1.38 6.54 1.65
C ASP A 32 -2.51 7.51 1.28
N ASP A 33 -2.83 8.45 2.17
CA ASP A 33 -3.83 9.50 1.90
C ASP A 33 -3.35 10.45 0.81
N VAL A 34 -2.07 10.81 0.80
CA VAL A 34 -1.49 11.65 -0.24
C VAL A 34 -1.59 10.96 -1.60
N ALA A 35 -1.24 9.68 -1.68
CA ALA A 35 -1.35 8.91 -2.91
C ALA A 35 -2.80 8.83 -3.40
N ALA A 36 -3.76 8.63 -2.51
CA ALA A 36 -5.18 8.58 -2.85
C ALA A 36 -5.68 9.91 -3.43
N VAL A 37 -5.26 11.03 -2.84
CA VAL A 37 -5.63 12.36 -3.33
C VAL A 37 -5.05 12.62 -4.72
N LEU A 38 -3.77 12.25 -4.94
CA LEU A 38 -3.12 12.41 -6.24
C LEU A 38 -3.82 11.58 -7.32
N ALA A 39 -4.19 10.35 -7.02
CA ALA A 39 -4.92 9.48 -7.95
C ALA A 39 -6.32 10.02 -8.23
N ALA A 40 -7.01 10.53 -7.22
CA ALA A 40 -8.36 11.05 -7.34
C ALA A 40 -8.45 12.26 -8.31
N LYS A 41 -7.38 13.07 -8.38
CA LYS A 41 -7.34 14.21 -9.30
C LYS A 41 -7.51 13.81 -10.77
N THR A 42 -7.12 12.59 -11.13
CA THR A 42 -7.23 12.07 -12.51
C THR A 42 -8.28 10.97 -12.62
N GLY A 43 -9.10 10.78 -11.58
CA GLY A 43 -10.11 9.71 -11.56
C GLY A 43 -9.50 8.31 -11.59
N SER A 44 -8.27 8.15 -11.10
CA SER A 44 -7.52 6.91 -11.17
C SER A 44 -7.65 6.09 -9.90
N ARG A 45 -7.50 4.76 -10.02
CA ARG A 45 -7.36 3.87 -8.88
C ARG A 45 -5.91 3.84 -8.43
N VAL A 46 -5.70 3.54 -7.16
CA VAL A 46 -4.36 3.43 -6.58
C VAL A 46 -4.30 2.19 -5.69
N GLN A 47 -3.17 1.50 -5.71
CA GLN A 47 -2.91 0.34 -4.87
C GLN A 47 -1.58 0.49 -4.16
N ILE A 48 -1.60 0.37 -2.84
CA ILE A 48 -0.38 0.29 -2.04
C ILE A 48 0.41 -0.94 -2.48
N SER A 49 1.71 -0.80 -2.71
CA SER A 49 2.56 -1.88 -3.21
C SER A 49 3.92 -1.91 -2.52
N GLY A 50 4.76 -2.86 -2.90
CA GLY A 50 6.15 -2.94 -2.49
C GLY A 50 6.34 -3.02 -0.97
N ALA A 51 7.38 -2.34 -0.49
CA ALA A 51 7.77 -2.37 0.92
C ALA A 51 6.68 -1.83 1.85
N ARG A 52 5.89 -0.85 1.38
CA ARG A 52 4.78 -0.32 2.18
C ARG A 52 3.70 -1.37 2.40
N ALA A 53 3.37 -2.14 1.37
CA ALA A 53 2.39 -3.22 1.50
C ALA A 53 2.88 -4.30 2.48
N ALA A 54 4.14 -4.71 2.37
CA ALA A 54 4.75 -5.67 3.28
C ALA A 54 4.72 -5.16 4.73
N ASN A 55 4.99 -3.88 4.92
CA ASN A 55 4.96 -3.24 6.23
C ASN A 55 3.55 -3.26 6.84
N LEU A 56 2.53 -2.88 6.07
CA LEU A 56 1.15 -2.84 6.55
C LEU A 56 0.59 -4.23 6.88
N MET A 57 1.05 -5.26 6.17
CA MET A 57 0.64 -6.64 6.43
C MET A 57 1.49 -7.35 7.51
N GLY A 58 2.44 -6.64 8.09
CA GLY A 58 3.29 -7.19 9.15
C GLY A 58 4.39 -8.12 8.66
N LEU A 59 4.70 -8.11 7.37
CA LEU A 59 5.76 -8.95 6.79
C LEU A 59 7.14 -8.28 6.84
N SER A 60 7.19 -7.00 7.15
CA SER A 60 8.42 -6.23 7.30
C SER A 60 8.19 -5.11 8.30
N ASP A 61 9.20 -4.77 9.09
CA ASP A 61 9.20 -3.63 9.99
C ASP A 61 10.08 -2.48 9.48
N GLN A 62 10.65 -2.62 8.29
CA GLN A 62 11.45 -1.57 7.66
C GLN A 62 10.55 -0.43 7.18
N VAL A 63 11.02 0.81 7.40
CA VAL A 63 10.34 2.01 6.91
C VAL A 63 11.03 2.44 5.62
N PRO A 64 10.39 2.27 4.44
CA PRO A 64 11.03 2.63 3.18
C PRO A 64 11.09 4.14 2.99
N ALA A 65 12.19 4.62 2.40
CA ALA A 65 12.33 6.03 2.01
C ALA A 65 11.51 6.34 0.75
N GLN A 66 11.31 5.35 -0.09
CA GLN A 66 10.51 5.48 -1.31
C GLN A 66 9.28 4.58 -1.22
N LEU A 67 8.11 5.18 -1.43
CA LEU A 67 6.83 4.50 -1.37
C LEU A 67 6.26 4.44 -2.78
N VAL A 68 6.04 3.23 -3.29
CA VAL A 68 5.51 3.01 -4.64
C VAL A 68 4.07 2.55 -4.56
N TYR A 69 3.22 3.25 -5.30
CA TYR A 69 1.80 2.93 -5.45
C TYR A 69 1.52 2.64 -6.91
N LEU A 70 0.80 1.55 -7.19
CA LEU A 70 0.39 1.24 -8.56
C LEU A 70 -0.90 1.98 -8.89
N THR A 71 -1.00 2.47 -10.12
CA THR A 71 -2.17 3.23 -10.57
C THR A 71 -2.49 2.91 -12.02
N ASP A 72 -3.76 3.01 -12.38
CA ASP A 72 -4.20 2.92 -13.77
C ASP A 72 -4.22 4.27 -14.47
N GLY A 73 -3.81 5.32 -13.76
CA GLY A 73 -3.69 6.67 -14.29
C GLY A 73 -2.25 7.08 -14.57
N PRO A 74 -2.03 8.37 -14.79
CA PRO A 74 -0.69 8.88 -15.08
C PRO A 74 0.24 8.77 -13.87
N GLY A 75 1.54 8.63 -14.15
CA GLY A 75 2.56 8.61 -13.11
C GLY A 75 2.71 9.97 -12.43
N HIS A 76 3.11 9.92 -11.17
CA HIS A 76 3.34 11.13 -10.39
C HIS A 76 4.37 10.87 -9.31
N ARG A 77 5.18 11.87 -8.99
CA ARG A 77 6.21 11.76 -7.95
C ARG A 77 6.19 13.00 -7.07
N VAL A 78 6.09 12.79 -5.76
CA VAL A 78 6.06 13.87 -4.77
C VAL A 78 6.97 13.52 -3.61
N LYS A 79 7.76 14.50 -3.17
CA LYS A 79 8.56 14.35 -1.96
C LYS A 79 7.82 14.96 -0.78
N ILE A 80 7.57 14.15 0.24
CA ILE A 80 6.89 14.57 1.47
C ILE A 80 7.81 14.28 2.64
N GLY A 81 8.42 15.34 3.19
CA GLY A 81 9.41 15.17 4.26
C GLY A 81 10.60 14.35 3.78
N ALA A 82 10.95 13.29 4.51
CA ALA A 82 12.04 12.39 4.17
C ALA A 82 11.65 11.28 3.20
N GLN A 83 10.35 11.17 2.85
CA GLN A 83 9.83 10.10 2.00
C GLN A 83 9.48 10.61 0.61
N THR A 84 9.67 9.78 -0.40
CA THR A 84 9.22 10.03 -1.76
C THR A 84 8.03 9.13 -2.07
N ILE A 85 6.95 9.72 -2.53
CA ILE A 85 5.74 9.01 -2.96
C ILE A 85 5.73 8.98 -4.47
N GLN A 86 5.65 7.78 -5.05
CA GLN A 86 5.61 7.58 -6.48
C GLN A 86 4.37 6.80 -6.88
N LEU A 87 3.53 7.39 -7.74
CA LEU A 87 2.46 6.69 -8.42
C LEU A 87 3.04 6.13 -9.72
N LYS A 88 3.07 4.81 -9.84
CA LYS A 88 3.63 4.12 -10.99
C LYS A 88 2.52 3.53 -11.84
N PRO A 89 2.37 3.95 -13.11
CA PRO A 89 1.37 3.36 -13.99
C PRO A 89 1.58 1.86 -14.16
N ALA A 90 0.49 1.11 -14.07
CA ALA A 90 0.51 -0.33 -14.22
C ALA A 90 -0.82 -0.83 -14.80
N ARG A 91 -0.79 -1.98 -15.45
CA ARG A 91 -2.01 -2.62 -15.93
C ARG A 91 -2.87 -3.07 -14.74
N PRO A 92 -4.21 -3.01 -14.85
CA PRO A 92 -5.08 -3.46 -13.77
C PRO A 92 -4.81 -4.90 -13.29
N SER A 93 -4.32 -5.78 -14.17
CA SER A 93 -3.94 -7.15 -13.80
C SER A 93 -2.78 -7.22 -12.80
N ARG A 94 -1.99 -6.14 -12.66
CA ARG A 94 -0.89 -6.06 -11.69
C ARG A 94 -1.38 -5.75 -10.29
N PHE A 95 -2.56 -5.17 -10.15
CA PHE A 95 -3.13 -4.82 -8.85
C PHE A 95 -4.62 -5.18 -8.76
N PRO A 96 -4.95 -6.48 -8.95
CA PRO A 96 -6.33 -6.93 -8.80
C PRO A 96 -6.79 -6.72 -7.36
N GLY A 97 -8.06 -6.46 -7.18
CA GLY A 97 -8.62 -6.21 -5.86
C GLY A 97 -8.12 -4.91 -5.21
N ALA A 98 -7.84 -3.88 -6.03
CA ALA A 98 -7.36 -2.58 -5.52
C ALA A 98 -8.28 -2.04 -4.41
N GLY A 99 -7.66 -1.58 -3.32
CA GLY A 99 -8.37 -1.04 -2.18
C GLY A 99 -8.93 -2.08 -1.22
N THR A 100 -8.74 -3.37 -1.48
CA THR A 100 -9.18 -4.44 -0.58
C THR A 100 -8.01 -5.03 0.20
N PRO A 101 -8.26 -5.65 1.38
CA PRO A 101 -7.20 -6.35 2.10
C PRO A 101 -6.57 -7.48 1.29
N ALA A 102 -7.33 -8.19 0.47
CA ALA A 102 -6.79 -9.24 -0.40
C ALA A 102 -5.81 -8.67 -1.43
N GLY A 103 -6.15 -7.56 -2.07
CA GLY A 103 -5.25 -6.87 -3.00
C GLY A 103 -3.98 -6.38 -2.33
N LEU A 104 -4.09 -5.85 -1.12
CA LEU A 104 -2.93 -5.42 -0.33
C LEU A 104 -2.03 -6.61 0.02
N ALA A 105 -2.63 -7.73 0.44
CA ALA A 105 -1.89 -8.95 0.78
C ALA A 105 -1.12 -9.49 -0.43
N LEU A 106 -1.73 -9.46 -1.62
CA LEU A 106 -1.05 -9.88 -2.83
C LEU A 106 0.19 -9.04 -3.11
N GLN A 107 0.10 -7.72 -2.95
CA GLN A 107 1.25 -6.84 -3.13
C GLN A 107 2.32 -7.10 -2.07
N ALA A 108 1.92 -7.35 -0.83
CA ALA A 108 2.85 -7.68 0.26
C ALA A 108 3.60 -8.99 -0.03
N ILE A 109 2.92 -10.01 -0.52
CA ILE A 109 3.53 -11.28 -0.90
C ILE A 109 4.56 -11.06 -2.01
N ARG A 110 4.22 -10.29 -3.03
CA ARG A 110 5.15 -9.97 -4.11
C ARG A 110 6.40 -9.25 -3.59
N ALA A 111 6.22 -8.37 -2.63
CA ALA A 111 7.32 -7.57 -2.08
C ALA A 111 8.36 -8.42 -1.33
N VAL A 112 7.91 -9.45 -0.59
CA VAL A 112 8.84 -10.30 0.15
C VAL A 112 9.63 -11.25 -0.75
N GLY A 113 9.07 -11.63 -1.90
CA GLY A 113 9.76 -12.44 -2.90
C GLY A 113 9.82 -13.94 -2.59
N PRO A 114 10.40 -14.74 -3.51
CA PRO A 114 10.38 -16.20 -3.42
C PRO A 114 11.30 -16.78 -2.35
N ASN A 115 12.29 -16.05 -1.89
CA ASN A 115 13.27 -16.53 -0.90
C ASN A 115 12.83 -16.27 0.55
N THR A 116 11.54 -16.03 0.75
CA THR A 116 10.99 -15.77 2.08
C THR A 116 10.67 -17.07 2.81
N ASN A 117 10.58 -16.99 4.15
CA ASN A 117 10.07 -18.08 4.97
C ASN A 117 8.55 -18.14 4.83
N LYS A 118 8.06 -19.13 4.09
CA LYS A 118 6.63 -19.28 3.79
C LYS A 118 5.78 -19.51 5.04
N ASP A 119 6.32 -20.22 6.04
CA ASP A 119 5.59 -20.47 7.28
C ASP A 119 5.33 -19.16 8.04
N LEU A 120 6.33 -18.29 8.10
CA LEU A 120 6.18 -16.97 8.72
C LEU A 120 5.17 -16.12 7.97
N VAL A 121 5.21 -16.12 6.64
CA VAL A 121 4.28 -15.34 5.82
C VAL A 121 2.84 -15.83 6.05
N VAL A 122 2.62 -17.14 6.01
CA VAL A 122 1.29 -17.70 6.27
C VAL A 122 0.79 -17.34 7.66
N ARG A 123 1.64 -17.49 8.67
CA ARG A 123 1.28 -17.15 10.06
C ARG A 123 0.88 -15.69 10.19
N GLN A 124 1.70 -14.80 9.63
CA GLN A 124 1.48 -13.36 9.75
C GLN A 124 0.23 -12.91 8.99
N LEU A 125 0.05 -13.40 7.78
CA LEU A 125 -1.13 -13.06 6.98
C LEU A 125 -2.41 -13.68 7.56
N SER A 126 -2.34 -14.84 8.19
CA SER A 126 -3.48 -15.43 8.90
C SER A 126 -3.98 -14.52 10.03
N ARG A 127 -3.09 -13.77 10.66
CA ARG A 127 -3.45 -12.80 11.70
C ARG A 127 -4.01 -11.51 11.12
N ALA A 128 -3.46 -11.08 9.98
CA ALA A 128 -3.83 -9.81 9.37
C ALA A 128 -5.13 -9.88 8.56
N LEU A 129 -5.48 -11.06 8.04
CA LEU A 129 -6.60 -11.25 7.14
C LEU A 129 -7.74 -12.02 7.81
N SER A 130 -8.97 -11.55 7.60
CA SER A 130 -10.17 -12.30 8.00
C SER A 130 -10.33 -13.54 7.10
N ALA A 131 -11.22 -14.46 7.49
CA ALA A 131 -11.56 -15.63 6.66
C ALA A 131 -12.09 -15.19 5.28
N ARG A 132 -12.90 -14.14 5.26
CA ARG A 132 -13.43 -13.56 4.02
C ARG A 132 -12.30 -13.01 3.13
N ASP A 133 -11.34 -12.30 3.73
CA ASP A 133 -10.21 -11.74 3.00
C ASP A 133 -9.34 -12.84 2.40
N ARG A 134 -9.12 -13.93 3.13
CA ARG A 134 -8.36 -15.08 2.64
C ARG A 134 -9.06 -15.76 1.47
N THR A 135 -10.38 -15.88 1.52
CA THR A 135 -11.19 -16.39 0.41
C THR A 135 -11.06 -15.48 -0.81
N GLN A 136 -11.14 -14.16 -0.63
CA GLN A 136 -10.95 -13.21 -1.72
C GLN A 136 -9.54 -13.30 -2.32
N LEU A 137 -8.53 -13.46 -1.48
CA LEU A 137 -7.16 -13.65 -1.95
C LEU A 137 -7.02 -14.91 -2.81
N ALA A 138 -7.68 -16.01 -2.42
CA ALA A 138 -7.68 -17.25 -3.20
C ALA A 138 -8.25 -17.03 -4.62
N LYS A 139 -9.23 -16.14 -4.77
CA LYS A 139 -9.78 -15.78 -6.08
C LYS A 139 -8.82 -15.01 -6.95
N LEU A 140 -7.80 -14.38 -6.35
CA LEU A 140 -6.79 -13.60 -7.06
C LEU A 140 -5.55 -14.44 -7.42
N ILE A 141 -5.53 -15.73 -7.11
CA ILE A 141 -4.35 -16.59 -7.23
C ILE A 141 -3.76 -16.59 -8.64
N LYS A 142 -4.59 -16.47 -9.67
CA LYS A 142 -4.13 -16.45 -11.06
C LYS A 142 -3.25 -15.23 -11.39
N HIS A 143 -3.35 -14.18 -10.59
CA HIS A 143 -2.53 -12.97 -10.75
C HIS A 143 -1.28 -12.98 -9.88
N ALA A 144 -1.10 -14.01 -9.06
CA ALA A 144 0.02 -14.15 -8.15
C ALA A 144 1.17 -14.91 -8.82
N PRO A 145 2.43 -14.62 -8.43
CA PRO A 145 3.56 -15.43 -8.89
C PRO A 145 3.39 -16.90 -8.51
N ALA A 146 3.84 -17.81 -9.38
CA ALA A 146 3.65 -19.25 -9.16
C ALA A 146 4.21 -19.72 -7.81
N TRP A 147 5.36 -19.18 -7.39
CA TRP A 147 5.99 -19.55 -6.12
C TRP A 147 5.12 -19.21 -4.91
N SER A 148 4.21 -18.26 -5.04
CA SER A 148 3.34 -17.81 -3.94
C SER A 148 2.04 -18.59 -3.82
N HIS A 149 1.73 -19.45 -4.78
CA HIS A 149 0.46 -20.18 -4.79
C HIS A 149 0.29 -21.08 -3.57
N GLU A 150 1.36 -21.69 -3.10
CA GLU A 150 1.35 -22.49 -1.88
C GLU A 150 0.93 -21.66 -0.66
N ILE A 151 1.48 -20.43 -0.55
CA ILE A 151 1.12 -19.52 0.54
C ILE A 151 -0.37 -19.23 0.52
N ILE A 152 -0.90 -18.88 -0.65
CA ILE A 152 -2.31 -18.52 -0.81
C ILE A 152 -3.22 -19.70 -0.50
N ARG A 153 -2.88 -20.91 -0.97
CA ARG A 153 -3.65 -22.12 -0.67
C ARG A 153 -3.67 -22.41 0.83
N ARG A 154 -2.52 -22.34 1.48
CA ARG A 154 -2.41 -22.57 2.93
C ARG A 154 -3.22 -21.56 3.73
N LEU A 155 -3.27 -20.30 3.30
CA LEU A 155 -4.10 -19.28 3.93
C LEU A 155 -5.58 -19.59 3.80
N ASN A 156 -6.01 -20.12 2.67
CA ASN A 156 -7.41 -20.45 2.44
C ASN A 156 -7.87 -21.67 3.26
N GLU A 157 -6.94 -22.53 3.65
CA GLU A 157 -7.19 -23.72 4.47
C GLU A 157 -7.13 -23.44 5.98
N ALA A 158 -6.58 -22.29 6.35
CA ALA A 158 -6.35 -21.93 7.75
C ALA A 158 -7.65 -21.59 8.51
#